data_d95dc1e741537f74e18ee2b1131e3a71
#
_entry.id   d95dc1e741537f74e18ee2b1131e3a71
#
_cell.length_a   1.000
_cell.length_b   1.000
_cell.length_c   1.000
_cell.angle_alpha   90.00
_cell.angle_beta   90.00
_cell.angle_gamma   90.00
#
_symmetry.space_group_name_H-M   'P 1'
#
loop_
_entity.id
_entity.type
_entity.pdbx_description
1 polymer ?
#
loop_
_entity_poly.entity_id
_entity_poly.type
_entity_poly.pdbx_seq_one_letter_code
_entity_poly.pdbx_strand_id
1 'polypeptide(L)'
;MAVDTTHDADVIVVGTGAAALTAALAAHDGGARVAIVESTSSVGGTTAVSGGGLWMPQNHRMTAAGLADSREEALAYMARLTAGRTPEGLLERFVDAGPAIVADLETRTPVRLHAMSWPDYHPEMEGAKASGRMLEPDLFDTSRLGEWAERLRRAPVLSVPLTLEESTVEWRPAYFPERFDAAVVQQRVADHQVACGRALIAGLLAACLTRGIQPTLDTRAVELVMDDGRVSGLVVETDGRRSVRSAPAVVLGTGGFEWNADVRSRYLPGPLTHPHTPPSNQGDGLAMAMEVGADLGNMNEAWWYPASSVPGEEYEGRPLARFVGVERTAPHSILVDRFGSRFVNEAANYNDMVKAFFSFDANEYAPRHLPCWAILDHQYRSRYSIATVRPGTPDPDWLPVADTLEALAERVGIDPVGLTDTVTRWNRFVADGRDRDFGRGDSAYDRFHGDPSAPHPNLGTIERGPFYALPVHVGSVGTKGGPRVDADGRILHVHDRPIPGLYGAGNVIASPAGPAYFGGGASIGMAVVWGHLAGSHAAGHATGTEVSA
;
A
#
# COMPACT_ATOMS: atom_id res chain seq x y z
N MET A 1 4.58 -48.92 8.35
CA MET A 1 4.39 -48.31 9.68
C MET A 1 4.18 -46.83 9.44
N ALA A 2 2.98 -46.33 9.65
CA ALA A 2 2.75 -44.88 9.63
C ALA A 2 3.49 -44.30 10.84
N VAL A 3 4.48 -43.48 10.64
CA VAL A 3 5.11 -42.67 11.66
C VAL A 3 4.06 -41.68 12.09
N ASP A 4 3.55 -41.78 13.30
CA ASP A 4 2.63 -40.82 13.90
C ASP A 4 3.48 -39.55 14.18
N THR A 5 3.57 -38.69 13.14
CA THR A 5 4.21 -37.39 13.25
C THR A 5 3.22 -36.44 13.88
N THR A 6 3.27 -36.27 15.20
CA THR A 6 2.55 -35.20 15.89
C THR A 6 3.14 -33.87 15.43
N HIS A 7 2.44 -33.20 14.51
CA HIS A 7 2.78 -31.83 14.07
C HIS A 7 2.49 -30.82 15.18
N ASP A 8 3.32 -29.77 15.27
CA ASP A 8 3.12 -28.65 16.22
C ASP A 8 1.82 -27.88 15.91
N ALA A 9 1.47 -27.77 14.62
CA ALA A 9 0.23 -27.18 14.10
C ALA A 9 -0.19 -27.90 12.80
N ASP A 10 -1.42 -27.67 12.37
CA ASP A 10 -1.90 -28.14 11.06
C ASP A 10 -1.53 -27.13 9.98
N VAL A 11 -1.56 -25.83 10.32
CA VAL A 11 -1.16 -24.73 9.45
C VAL A 11 -0.26 -23.76 10.21
N ILE A 12 0.92 -23.45 9.67
CA ILE A 12 1.76 -22.36 10.16
C ILE A 12 1.58 -21.15 9.22
N VAL A 13 1.25 -19.99 9.79
CA VAL A 13 1.14 -18.72 9.09
C VAL A 13 2.34 -17.84 9.46
N VAL A 14 3.04 -17.31 8.45
CA VAL A 14 4.23 -16.48 8.64
C VAL A 14 3.89 -15.01 8.40
N GLY A 15 3.99 -14.18 9.47
CA GLY A 15 3.65 -12.76 9.46
C GLY A 15 2.34 -12.44 10.16
N THR A 16 2.07 -11.14 10.36
CA THR A 16 0.89 -10.62 11.07
C THR A 16 0.19 -9.47 10.34
N GLY A 17 0.49 -9.26 9.06
CA GLY A 17 -0.26 -8.34 8.19
C GLY A 17 -1.68 -8.84 7.90
N ALA A 18 -2.50 -8.04 7.19
CA ALA A 18 -3.88 -8.40 6.88
C ALA A 18 -3.99 -9.77 6.19
N ALA A 19 -3.11 -10.09 5.24
CA ALA A 19 -3.08 -11.39 4.57
C ALA A 19 -2.90 -12.54 5.56
N ALA A 20 -1.89 -12.44 6.44
CA ALA A 20 -1.55 -13.49 7.39
C ALA A 20 -2.65 -13.69 8.44
N LEU A 21 -3.16 -12.61 9.06
CA LEU A 21 -4.23 -12.73 10.05
C LEU A 21 -5.52 -13.27 9.43
N THR A 22 -5.85 -12.87 8.20
CA THR A 22 -7.03 -13.42 7.50
C THR A 22 -6.83 -14.89 7.15
N ALA A 23 -5.61 -15.29 6.73
CA ALA A 23 -5.29 -16.70 6.48
C ALA A 23 -5.40 -17.54 7.76
N ALA A 24 -4.91 -17.02 8.89
CA ALA A 24 -5.00 -17.69 10.17
C ALA A 24 -6.46 -17.89 10.62
N LEU A 25 -7.29 -16.86 10.48
CA LEU A 25 -8.72 -16.94 10.78
C LEU A 25 -9.43 -17.97 9.89
N ALA A 26 -9.20 -17.91 8.58
CA ALA A 26 -9.80 -18.82 7.62
C ALA A 26 -9.39 -20.28 7.86
N ALA A 27 -8.09 -20.51 8.15
CA ALA A 27 -7.60 -21.84 8.46
C ALA A 27 -8.21 -22.41 9.76
N HIS A 28 -8.28 -21.59 10.81
CA HIS A 28 -8.90 -22.01 12.08
C HIS A 28 -10.39 -22.30 11.91
N ASP A 29 -11.12 -21.42 11.22
CA ASP A 29 -12.55 -21.61 10.99
C ASP A 29 -12.83 -22.82 10.07
N GLY A 30 -11.84 -23.26 9.28
CA GLY A 30 -11.80 -24.52 8.54
C GLY A 30 -11.42 -25.75 9.41
N GLY A 31 -11.25 -25.58 10.73
CA GLY A 31 -10.98 -26.67 11.68
C GLY A 31 -9.51 -27.00 11.92
N ALA A 32 -8.58 -26.24 11.34
CA ALA A 32 -7.13 -26.47 11.53
C ALA A 32 -6.62 -25.87 12.85
N ARG A 33 -5.63 -26.52 13.46
CA ARG A 33 -4.80 -25.93 14.53
C ARG A 33 -3.80 -24.97 13.87
N VAL A 34 -3.84 -23.70 14.24
CA VAL A 34 -3.04 -22.64 13.60
C VAL A 34 -1.96 -22.13 14.55
N ALA A 35 -0.74 -22.00 14.03
CA ALA A 35 0.33 -21.24 14.68
C ALA A 35 0.71 -20.03 13.81
N ILE A 36 0.93 -18.86 14.43
CA ILE A 36 1.42 -17.66 13.76
C ILE A 36 2.81 -17.33 14.29
N VAL A 37 3.76 -17.04 13.37
CA VAL A 37 5.09 -16.53 13.71
C VAL A 37 5.28 -15.15 13.09
N GLU A 38 5.85 -14.22 13.88
CA GLU A 38 6.14 -12.83 13.46
C GLU A 38 7.59 -12.49 13.80
N SER A 39 8.30 -11.94 12.84
CA SER A 39 9.73 -11.62 12.95
C SER A 39 10.05 -10.46 13.89
N THR A 40 9.07 -9.62 14.20
CA THR A 40 9.22 -8.41 15.02
C THR A 40 8.45 -8.52 16.34
N SER A 41 8.74 -7.60 17.25
CA SER A 41 7.99 -7.45 18.51
C SER A 41 6.61 -6.81 18.37
N SER A 42 6.20 -6.47 17.13
CA SER A 42 4.95 -5.75 16.84
C SER A 42 4.11 -6.48 15.80
N VAL A 43 2.79 -6.48 16.01
CA VAL A 43 1.79 -7.07 15.10
C VAL A 43 1.30 -6.05 14.07
N GLY A 44 1.12 -6.49 12.81
CA GLY A 44 0.36 -5.76 11.81
C GLY A 44 1.11 -5.42 10.53
N GLY A 45 2.42 -5.60 10.48
CA GLY A 45 3.23 -5.38 9.27
C GLY A 45 2.95 -4.02 8.61
N THR A 46 2.99 -4.00 7.28
CA THR A 46 2.69 -2.79 6.47
C THR A 46 1.23 -2.34 6.59
N THR A 47 0.30 -3.27 6.81
CA THR A 47 -1.12 -2.91 6.95
C THR A 47 -1.35 -1.94 8.10
N ALA A 48 -0.72 -2.15 9.26
CA ALA A 48 -0.89 -1.28 10.42
C ALA A 48 -0.39 0.16 10.20
N VAL A 49 0.56 0.40 9.29
CA VAL A 49 1.09 1.74 8.98
C VAL A 49 0.41 2.40 7.79
N SER A 50 -0.56 1.75 7.18
CA SER A 50 -1.30 2.21 6.00
C SER A 50 -2.63 2.86 6.34
N GLY A 51 -3.33 3.40 5.32
CA GLY A 51 -4.71 3.87 5.43
C GLY A 51 -5.75 2.77 5.71
N GLY A 52 -5.39 1.49 5.61
CA GLY A 52 -6.26 0.37 5.97
C GLY A 52 -7.40 0.08 4.99
N GLY A 53 -7.54 0.86 3.92
CA GLY A 53 -8.62 0.68 2.94
C GLY A 53 -8.54 -0.65 2.19
N LEU A 54 -9.69 -1.19 1.82
CA LEU A 54 -9.85 -2.39 1.00
C LEU A 54 -10.62 -2.02 -0.28
N TRP A 55 -9.99 -2.11 -1.44
CA TRP A 55 -10.72 -1.98 -2.70
C TRP A 55 -11.42 -3.30 -3.02
N MET A 56 -12.73 -3.24 -3.14
CA MET A 56 -13.58 -4.40 -3.38
C MET A 56 -14.76 -4.02 -4.28
N PRO A 57 -14.80 -4.47 -5.53
CA PRO A 57 -15.96 -4.28 -6.38
C PRO A 57 -17.15 -5.08 -5.85
N GLN A 58 -18.37 -4.66 -6.18
CA GLN A 58 -19.63 -5.31 -5.82
C GLN A 58 -19.81 -5.56 -4.31
N ASN A 59 -19.12 -4.81 -3.45
CA ASN A 59 -19.20 -5.04 -2.02
C ASN A 59 -20.61 -4.70 -1.47
N HIS A 60 -20.99 -5.36 -0.39
CA HIS A 60 -22.32 -5.23 0.22
C HIS A 60 -22.61 -3.82 0.76
N ARG A 61 -21.58 -3.01 1.04
CA ARG A 61 -21.72 -1.61 1.48
C ARG A 61 -22.14 -0.70 0.33
N MET A 62 -21.68 -0.97 -0.91
CA MET A 62 -22.19 -0.28 -2.10
C MET A 62 -23.68 -0.53 -2.28
N THR A 63 -24.12 -1.78 -2.19
CA THR A 63 -25.53 -2.14 -2.28
C THR A 63 -26.36 -1.43 -1.21
N ALA A 64 -25.89 -1.40 0.04
CA ALA A 64 -26.55 -0.71 1.14
C ALA A 64 -26.63 0.82 0.94
N ALA A 65 -25.64 1.42 0.25
CA ALA A 65 -25.61 2.84 -0.10
C ALA A 65 -26.36 3.17 -1.41
N GLY A 66 -26.97 2.20 -2.08
CA GLY A 66 -27.67 2.38 -3.36
C GLY A 66 -26.73 2.62 -4.55
N LEU A 67 -25.44 2.28 -4.42
CA LEU A 67 -24.45 2.39 -5.48
C LEU A 67 -24.44 1.11 -6.32
N ALA A 68 -24.57 1.27 -7.64
CA ALA A 68 -24.57 0.14 -8.58
C ALA A 68 -23.15 -0.25 -8.98
N ASP A 69 -22.87 -1.55 -8.98
CA ASP A 69 -21.66 -2.15 -9.54
C ASP A 69 -22.00 -3.54 -10.08
N SER A 70 -21.24 -4.04 -11.06
CA SER A 70 -21.44 -5.35 -11.64
C SER A 70 -20.12 -6.09 -11.85
N ARG A 71 -20.22 -7.42 -11.98
CA ARG A 71 -19.08 -8.30 -12.28
C ARG A 71 -18.41 -7.90 -13.58
N GLU A 72 -19.21 -7.63 -14.59
CA GLU A 72 -18.75 -7.26 -15.94
C GLU A 72 -17.99 -5.95 -15.92
N GLU A 73 -18.51 -4.91 -15.24
CA GLU A 73 -17.83 -3.62 -15.09
C GLU A 73 -16.52 -3.76 -14.32
N ALA A 74 -16.52 -4.53 -13.22
CA ALA A 74 -15.30 -4.78 -12.43
C ALA A 74 -14.22 -5.49 -13.25
N LEU A 75 -14.59 -6.55 -13.98
CA LEU A 75 -13.65 -7.28 -14.82
C LEU A 75 -13.15 -6.47 -16.00
N ALA A 76 -14.01 -5.71 -16.68
CA ALA A 76 -13.62 -4.82 -17.79
C ALA A 76 -12.56 -3.81 -17.32
N TYR A 77 -12.80 -3.16 -16.18
CA TYR A 77 -11.87 -2.22 -15.57
C TYR A 77 -10.53 -2.88 -15.20
N MET A 78 -10.56 -4.00 -14.49
CA MET A 78 -9.36 -4.71 -14.04
C MET A 78 -8.56 -5.26 -15.23
N ALA A 79 -9.20 -5.89 -16.21
CA ALA A 79 -8.55 -6.44 -17.41
C ALA A 79 -7.86 -5.33 -18.22
N ARG A 80 -8.52 -4.18 -18.38
CA ARG A 80 -7.95 -3.02 -19.07
C ARG A 80 -6.65 -2.55 -18.41
N LEU A 81 -6.63 -2.44 -17.08
CA LEU A 81 -5.48 -1.91 -16.34
C LEU A 81 -4.34 -2.92 -16.19
N THR A 82 -4.63 -4.21 -16.11
CA THR A 82 -3.60 -5.24 -16.03
C THR A 82 -2.94 -5.49 -17.40
N ALA A 83 -3.53 -5.00 -18.49
CA ALA A 83 -2.99 -5.07 -19.84
C ALA A 83 -2.58 -6.50 -20.26
N GLY A 84 -3.35 -7.51 -19.84
CA GLY A 84 -3.11 -8.93 -20.14
C GLY A 84 -1.92 -9.57 -19.37
N ARG A 85 -1.31 -8.86 -18.42
CA ARG A 85 -0.17 -9.38 -17.63
C ARG A 85 -0.61 -10.25 -16.45
N THR A 86 -1.89 -10.27 -16.13
CA THR A 86 -2.48 -11.12 -15.09
C THR A 86 -3.37 -12.16 -15.74
N PRO A 87 -3.26 -13.45 -15.38
CA PRO A 87 -4.20 -14.47 -15.82
C PRO A 87 -5.65 -14.09 -15.48
N GLU A 88 -6.55 -14.18 -16.46
CA GLU A 88 -7.96 -13.78 -16.33
C GLU A 88 -8.65 -14.48 -15.17
N GLY A 89 -8.41 -15.78 -14.97
CA GLY A 89 -8.98 -16.56 -13.88
C GLY A 89 -8.62 -16.05 -12.48
N LEU A 90 -7.49 -15.32 -12.30
CA LEU A 90 -7.19 -14.68 -11.02
C LEU A 90 -8.02 -13.42 -10.81
N LEU A 91 -8.29 -12.65 -11.88
CA LEU A 91 -9.17 -11.48 -11.80
C LEU A 91 -10.61 -11.91 -11.50
N GLU A 92 -11.09 -12.94 -12.20
CA GLU A 92 -12.40 -13.54 -11.96
C GLU A 92 -12.51 -14.06 -10.52
N ARG A 93 -11.52 -14.79 -10.03
CA ARG A 93 -11.50 -15.30 -8.65
C ARG A 93 -11.63 -14.19 -7.62
N PHE A 94 -10.93 -13.06 -7.84
CA PHE A 94 -11.03 -11.90 -6.95
C PHE A 94 -12.43 -11.29 -6.94
N VAL A 95 -13.02 -11.09 -8.12
CA VAL A 95 -14.34 -10.46 -8.26
C VAL A 95 -15.45 -11.38 -7.77
N ASP A 96 -15.33 -12.69 -7.98
CA ASP A 96 -16.37 -13.67 -7.62
C ASP A 96 -16.33 -14.01 -6.11
N ALA A 97 -15.15 -14.17 -5.53
CA ALA A 97 -15.02 -14.57 -4.12
C ALA A 97 -14.91 -13.37 -3.16
N GLY A 98 -14.27 -12.29 -3.60
CA GLY A 98 -13.90 -11.17 -2.73
C GLY A 98 -15.05 -10.53 -1.96
N PRO A 99 -16.19 -10.18 -2.61
CA PRO A 99 -17.32 -9.54 -1.92
C PRO A 99 -17.87 -10.38 -0.77
N ALA A 100 -18.00 -11.68 -0.98
CA ALA A 100 -18.48 -12.62 0.04
C ALA A 100 -17.46 -12.76 1.19
N ILE A 101 -16.17 -12.86 0.88
CA ILE A 101 -15.09 -12.92 1.88
C ILE A 101 -15.10 -11.67 2.77
N VAL A 102 -15.23 -10.49 2.18
CA VAL A 102 -15.24 -9.23 2.94
C VAL A 102 -16.51 -9.11 3.80
N ALA A 103 -17.67 -9.52 3.30
CA ALA A 103 -18.91 -9.53 4.07
C ALA A 103 -18.83 -10.53 5.24
N ASP A 104 -18.26 -11.71 5.01
CA ASP A 104 -18.03 -12.73 6.03
C ASP A 104 -17.04 -12.25 7.10
N LEU A 105 -15.99 -11.52 6.71
CA LEU A 105 -15.03 -10.91 7.64
C LEU A 105 -15.74 -10.02 8.67
N GLU A 106 -16.69 -9.19 8.25
CA GLU A 106 -17.47 -8.34 9.17
C GLU A 106 -18.40 -9.13 10.09
N THR A 107 -18.88 -10.30 9.65
CA THR A 107 -19.78 -11.13 10.49
C THR A 107 -19.02 -11.95 11.52
N ARG A 108 -17.82 -12.43 11.18
CA ARG A 108 -17.01 -13.34 12.01
C ARG A 108 -15.96 -12.63 12.85
N THR A 109 -15.73 -11.34 12.63
CA THR A 109 -14.71 -10.55 13.33
C THR A 109 -15.30 -9.25 13.87
N PRO A 110 -14.60 -8.54 14.76
CA PRO A 110 -14.98 -7.20 15.18
C PRO A 110 -14.71 -6.10 14.14
N VAL A 111 -14.10 -6.42 13.00
CA VAL A 111 -13.91 -5.45 11.90
C VAL A 111 -15.26 -4.93 11.43
N ARG A 112 -15.37 -3.63 11.24
CA ARG A 112 -16.51 -2.97 10.60
C ARG A 112 -15.97 -2.05 9.53
N LEU A 113 -16.66 -2.03 8.39
CA LEU A 113 -16.26 -1.31 7.20
C LEU A 113 -17.35 -0.37 6.72
N HIS A 114 -16.99 0.75 6.14
CA HIS A 114 -17.92 1.61 5.38
C HIS A 114 -17.36 1.91 4.00
N ALA A 115 -18.26 2.18 3.05
CA ALA A 115 -17.88 2.54 1.69
C ALA A 115 -17.49 4.02 1.64
N MET A 116 -16.31 4.30 1.12
CA MET A 116 -15.79 5.66 0.98
C MET A 116 -16.31 6.34 -0.28
N SER A 117 -16.41 7.67 -0.20
CA SER A 117 -16.67 8.55 -1.34
C SER A 117 -15.43 8.80 -2.19
N TRP A 118 -14.63 7.75 -2.46
CA TRP A 118 -13.35 7.80 -3.16
C TRP A 118 -13.46 7.16 -4.54
N PRO A 119 -13.03 7.86 -5.64
CA PRO A 119 -13.08 7.30 -6.98
C PRO A 119 -12.04 6.20 -7.20
N ASP A 120 -12.33 5.31 -8.15
CA ASP A 120 -11.31 4.45 -8.73
C ASP A 120 -10.16 5.30 -9.30
N TYR A 121 -8.96 4.74 -9.43
CA TYR A 121 -7.77 5.52 -9.82
C TYR A 121 -7.79 5.98 -11.28
N HIS A 122 -8.62 5.37 -12.12
CA HIS A 122 -8.84 5.74 -13.51
C HIS A 122 -10.35 5.87 -13.79
N PRO A 123 -11.02 6.90 -13.22
CA PRO A 123 -12.47 7.04 -13.33
C PRO A 123 -12.97 7.29 -14.75
N GLU A 124 -12.08 7.61 -15.68
CA GLU A 124 -12.36 7.78 -17.11
C GLU A 124 -12.42 6.47 -17.88
N MET A 125 -11.99 5.35 -17.28
CA MET A 125 -11.96 4.04 -17.94
C MET A 125 -13.27 3.30 -17.77
N GLU A 126 -13.59 2.47 -18.80
CA GLU A 126 -14.77 1.60 -18.78
C GLU A 126 -14.81 0.73 -17.53
N GLY A 127 -15.97 0.65 -16.91
CA GLY A 127 -16.20 -0.13 -15.70
C GLY A 127 -15.71 0.50 -14.40
N ALA A 128 -15.06 1.69 -14.45
CA ALA A 128 -14.66 2.43 -13.26
C ALA A 128 -15.86 2.98 -12.48
N LYS A 129 -15.67 3.22 -11.19
CA LYS A 129 -16.67 3.85 -10.31
C LYS A 129 -16.15 5.15 -9.70
N ALA A 130 -17.09 6.09 -9.55
CA ALA A 130 -16.80 7.38 -8.91
C ALA A 130 -16.70 7.26 -7.37
N SER A 131 -17.20 6.16 -6.77
CA SER A 131 -17.16 5.93 -5.32
C SER A 131 -17.58 4.50 -4.97
N GLY A 132 -17.36 4.11 -3.72
CA GLY A 132 -17.95 2.94 -3.10
C GLY A 132 -17.14 1.65 -3.17
N ARG A 133 -16.24 1.48 -4.14
CA ARG A 133 -15.37 0.28 -4.19
C ARG A 133 -14.29 0.27 -3.11
N MET A 134 -13.86 1.44 -2.64
CA MET A 134 -12.97 1.52 -1.49
C MET A 134 -13.78 1.43 -0.21
N LEU A 135 -13.43 0.47 0.63
CA LEU A 135 -13.95 0.29 1.99
C LEU A 135 -12.89 0.75 2.99
N GLU A 136 -13.31 1.41 4.05
CA GLU A 136 -12.44 1.82 5.16
C GLU A 136 -12.89 1.16 6.47
N PRO A 137 -11.95 0.71 7.34
CA PRO A 137 -12.30 0.23 8.67
C PRO A 137 -12.78 1.38 9.56
N ASP A 138 -13.86 1.14 10.29
CA ASP A 138 -14.32 2.02 11.36
C ASP A 138 -13.27 2.10 12.49
N LEU A 139 -13.40 3.10 13.35
CA LEU A 139 -12.56 3.23 14.55
C LEU A 139 -12.65 1.97 15.42
N PHE A 140 -11.51 1.57 15.99
CA PHE A 140 -11.43 0.41 16.87
C PHE A 140 -10.88 0.77 18.24
N ASP A 141 -11.56 0.34 19.29
CA ASP A 141 -11.12 0.48 20.69
C ASP A 141 -10.09 -0.61 21.03
N THR A 142 -8.82 -0.20 21.19
CA THR A 142 -7.70 -1.10 21.48
C THR A 142 -7.69 -1.66 22.91
N SER A 143 -8.50 -1.14 23.84
CA SER A 143 -8.65 -1.73 25.18
C SER A 143 -9.16 -3.19 25.11
N ARG A 144 -9.88 -3.55 24.03
CA ARG A 144 -10.36 -4.91 23.74
C ARG A 144 -9.25 -5.91 23.45
N LEU A 145 -8.03 -5.45 23.19
CA LEU A 145 -6.86 -6.30 22.94
C LEU A 145 -6.08 -6.67 24.22
N GLY A 146 -6.41 -6.04 25.37
CA GLY A 146 -5.64 -6.22 26.59
C GLY A 146 -4.17 -5.86 26.39
N GLU A 147 -3.26 -6.72 26.84
CA GLU A 147 -1.81 -6.53 26.70
C GLU A 147 -1.31 -6.44 25.24
N TRP A 148 -2.06 -6.99 24.29
CA TRP A 148 -1.73 -6.93 22.88
C TRP A 148 -1.89 -5.53 22.26
N ALA A 149 -2.58 -4.59 22.93
CA ALA A 149 -2.70 -3.21 22.47
C ALA A 149 -1.34 -2.54 22.28
N GLU A 150 -0.37 -2.83 23.17
CA GLU A 150 0.98 -2.28 23.09
C GLU A 150 1.83 -2.96 22.00
N ARG A 151 1.44 -4.16 21.58
CA ARG A 151 2.07 -4.90 20.50
C ARG A 151 1.58 -4.50 19.11
N LEU A 152 0.48 -3.71 19.03
CA LEU A 152 -0.02 -3.20 17.78
C LEU A 152 0.96 -2.18 17.19
N ARG A 153 1.49 -2.44 16.00
CA ARG A 153 2.48 -1.59 15.33
C ARG A 153 1.98 -0.14 15.22
N ARG A 154 2.85 0.80 15.55
CA ARG A 154 2.55 2.23 15.48
C ARG A 154 2.74 2.75 14.07
N ALA A 155 1.79 3.55 13.59
CA ALA A 155 1.92 4.25 12.31
C ALA A 155 2.67 5.57 12.51
N PRO A 156 3.74 5.85 11.75
CA PRO A 156 4.54 7.06 11.97
C PRO A 156 3.85 8.33 11.47
N VAL A 157 2.98 8.23 10.46
CA VAL A 157 2.30 9.37 9.83
C VAL A 157 0.81 9.39 10.18
N LEU A 158 0.11 8.26 10.08
CA LEU A 158 -1.31 8.11 10.42
C LEU A 158 -1.46 7.74 11.91
N SER A 159 -0.94 8.57 12.79
CA SER A 159 -0.80 8.28 14.23
C SER A 159 -2.01 8.69 15.06
N VAL A 160 -2.86 9.59 14.55
CA VAL A 160 -4.07 10.06 15.23
C VAL A 160 -5.30 9.26 14.80
N PRO A 161 -6.31 9.07 15.67
CA PRO A 161 -7.54 8.34 15.33
C PRO A 161 -8.48 9.19 14.45
N LEU A 162 -8.02 9.43 13.21
CA LEU A 162 -8.73 10.12 12.15
C LEU A 162 -8.85 9.16 10.96
N THR A 163 -10.06 8.95 10.48
CA THR A 163 -10.29 8.06 9.34
C THR A 163 -9.83 8.72 8.03
N LEU A 164 -9.67 7.94 6.97
CA LEU A 164 -9.33 8.50 5.64
C LEU A 164 -10.51 9.33 5.11
N GLU A 165 -11.78 8.88 5.30
CA GLU A 165 -12.96 9.63 4.89
C GLU A 165 -12.97 11.01 5.56
N GLU A 166 -12.74 11.06 6.88
CA GLU A 166 -12.64 12.33 7.60
C GLU A 166 -11.48 13.19 7.08
N SER A 167 -10.30 12.59 6.88
CA SER A 167 -9.10 13.35 6.48
C SER A 167 -9.13 13.82 5.02
N THR A 168 -9.82 13.10 4.13
CA THR A 168 -9.77 13.37 2.68
C THR A 168 -11.09 13.85 2.07
N VAL A 169 -12.22 13.64 2.74
CA VAL A 169 -13.55 14.00 2.24
C VAL A 169 -14.27 14.96 3.16
N GLU A 170 -14.45 14.61 4.44
CA GLU A 170 -15.29 15.39 5.35
C GLU A 170 -14.60 16.63 5.89
N TRP A 171 -13.50 16.43 6.61
CA TRP A 171 -12.77 17.54 7.25
C TRP A 171 -11.73 18.15 6.33
N ARG A 172 -11.02 17.32 5.58
CA ARG A 172 -9.96 17.74 4.65
C ARG A 172 -9.01 18.77 5.26
N PRO A 173 -8.38 18.50 6.41
CA PRO A 173 -7.61 19.52 7.16
C PRO A 173 -6.41 20.07 6.38
N ALA A 174 -5.97 19.40 5.33
CA ALA A 174 -4.95 19.91 4.41
C ALA A 174 -5.41 21.14 3.62
N TYR A 175 -6.71 21.27 3.38
CA TYR A 175 -7.34 22.38 2.65
C TYR A 175 -8.20 23.26 3.56
N PHE A 176 -8.77 22.70 4.61
CA PHE A 176 -9.68 23.35 5.55
C PHE A 176 -9.24 23.07 7.00
N PRO A 177 -8.10 23.66 7.43
CA PRO A 177 -7.56 23.40 8.78
C PRO A 177 -8.53 23.76 9.90
N GLU A 178 -9.46 24.70 9.66
CA GLU A 178 -10.50 25.11 10.60
C GLU A 178 -11.57 24.04 10.87
N ARG A 179 -11.68 23.03 10.00
CA ARG A 179 -12.60 21.88 10.18
C ARG A 179 -12.02 20.79 11.07
N PHE A 180 -10.74 20.87 11.40
CA PHE A 180 -10.10 19.88 12.26
C PHE A 180 -10.56 20.04 13.70
N ASP A 181 -11.35 19.07 14.18
CA ASP A 181 -11.85 19.04 15.54
C ASP A 181 -10.86 18.34 16.49
N ALA A 182 -10.00 19.13 17.10
CA ALA A 182 -9.00 18.63 18.04
C ALA A 182 -9.64 18.00 19.30
N ALA A 183 -10.83 18.45 19.71
CA ALA A 183 -11.50 17.91 20.89
C ALA A 183 -12.02 16.50 20.63
N VAL A 184 -12.61 16.26 19.45
CA VAL A 184 -13.02 14.91 19.02
C VAL A 184 -11.82 13.98 18.95
N VAL A 185 -10.71 14.42 18.36
CA VAL A 185 -9.49 13.59 18.27
C VAL A 185 -8.92 13.28 19.66
N GLN A 186 -8.87 14.26 20.56
CA GLN A 186 -8.41 14.05 21.94
C GLN A 186 -9.29 13.06 22.70
N GLN A 187 -10.62 13.16 22.53
CA GLN A 187 -11.55 12.20 23.14
C GLN A 187 -11.32 10.78 22.63
N ARG A 188 -11.15 10.60 21.30
CA ARG A 188 -10.85 9.29 20.70
C ARG A 188 -9.53 8.69 21.21
N VAL A 189 -8.51 9.53 21.43
CA VAL A 189 -7.25 9.09 22.06
C VAL A 189 -7.49 8.64 23.50
N ALA A 190 -8.27 9.39 24.27
CA ALA A 190 -8.63 9.03 25.64
C ALA A 190 -9.44 7.72 25.70
N ASP A 191 -10.27 7.46 24.70
CA ASP A 191 -11.06 6.24 24.54
C ASP A 191 -10.30 5.09 23.88
N HIS A 192 -8.97 5.17 23.78
CA HIS A 192 -8.09 4.17 23.17
C HIS A 192 -8.43 3.81 21.72
N GLN A 193 -9.07 4.70 20.98
CA GLN A 193 -9.45 4.44 19.60
C GLN A 193 -8.27 4.59 18.65
N VAL A 194 -8.26 3.74 17.63
CA VAL A 194 -7.34 3.80 16.49
C VAL A 194 -8.14 3.80 15.19
N ALA A 195 -7.54 4.33 14.13
CA ALA A 195 -8.13 4.41 12.80
C ALA A 195 -7.27 3.69 11.76
N CYS A 196 -7.72 3.70 10.52
CA CYS A 196 -6.96 3.25 9.36
C CYS A 196 -6.47 1.80 9.49
N GLY A 197 -5.27 1.50 8.99
CA GLY A 197 -4.70 0.15 9.03
C GLY A 197 -4.53 -0.42 10.43
N ARG A 198 -4.35 0.44 11.44
CA ARG A 198 -4.31 0.00 12.84
C ARG A 198 -5.66 -0.54 13.30
N ALA A 199 -6.76 0.08 12.90
CA ALA A 199 -8.11 -0.40 13.23
C ALA A 199 -8.40 -1.75 12.57
N LEU A 200 -8.02 -1.91 11.30
CA LEU A 200 -8.16 -3.19 10.60
C LEU A 200 -7.39 -4.31 11.31
N ILE A 201 -6.10 -4.08 11.59
CA ILE A 201 -5.25 -5.08 12.27
C ILE A 201 -5.75 -5.37 13.68
N ALA A 202 -6.17 -4.36 14.43
CA ALA A 202 -6.71 -4.53 15.77
C ALA A 202 -7.96 -5.41 15.76
N GLY A 203 -8.87 -5.22 14.81
CA GLY A 203 -10.05 -6.06 14.64
C GLY A 203 -9.73 -7.51 14.25
N LEU A 204 -8.78 -7.71 13.32
CA LEU A 204 -8.32 -9.05 12.93
C LEU A 204 -7.59 -9.77 14.07
N LEU A 205 -6.71 -9.06 14.77
CA LEU A 205 -5.99 -9.61 15.93
C LEU A 205 -6.97 -9.98 17.05
N ALA A 206 -7.94 -9.13 17.37
CA ALA A 206 -8.96 -9.44 18.37
C ALA A 206 -9.72 -10.73 18.02
N ALA A 207 -10.02 -10.93 16.74
CA ALA A 207 -10.66 -12.17 16.26
C ALA A 207 -9.76 -13.40 16.42
N CYS A 208 -8.45 -13.27 16.16
CA CYS A 208 -7.47 -14.33 16.41
C CYS A 208 -7.39 -14.68 17.91
N LEU A 209 -7.25 -13.66 18.76
CA LEU A 209 -7.15 -13.84 20.21
C LEU A 209 -8.40 -14.50 20.81
N THR A 210 -9.59 -14.13 20.33
CA THR A 210 -10.87 -14.76 20.75
C THR A 210 -10.94 -16.25 20.39
N ARG A 211 -10.22 -16.67 19.34
CA ARG A 211 -10.08 -18.08 18.91
C ARG A 211 -8.91 -18.81 19.58
N GLY A 212 -8.22 -18.14 20.51
CA GLY A 212 -7.01 -18.70 21.15
C GLY A 212 -5.76 -18.69 20.26
N ILE A 213 -5.80 -18.02 19.11
CA ILE A 213 -4.65 -17.90 18.21
C ILE A 213 -3.83 -16.68 18.65
N GLN A 214 -2.65 -16.92 19.20
CA GLN A 214 -1.72 -15.88 19.63
C GLN A 214 -0.45 -15.92 18.77
N PRO A 215 -0.04 -14.79 18.13
CA PRO A 215 1.21 -14.72 17.39
C PRO A 215 2.43 -14.93 18.29
N THR A 216 3.40 -15.73 17.84
CA THR A 216 4.72 -15.83 18.45
C THR A 216 5.60 -14.74 17.85
N LEU A 217 5.86 -13.69 18.62
CA LEU A 217 6.64 -12.52 18.20
C LEU A 217 8.15 -12.79 18.31
N ASP A 218 8.96 -11.89 17.74
CA ASP A 218 10.43 -11.95 17.71
C ASP A 218 10.95 -13.32 17.21
N THR A 219 10.18 -13.93 16.28
CA THR A 219 10.42 -15.27 15.76
C THR A 219 10.41 -15.22 14.24
N ARG A 220 11.60 -15.21 13.64
CA ARG A 220 11.80 -15.09 12.19
C ARG A 220 11.80 -16.44 11.52
N ALA A 221 10.97 -16.63 10.49
CA ALA A 221 11.05 -17.78 9.59
C ALA A 221 12.24 -17.59 8.64
N VAL A 222 13.10 -18.61 8.51
CA VAL A 222 14.36 -18.50 7.77
C VAL A 222 14.53 -19.58 6.69
N GLU A 223 13.82 -20.72 6.78
CA GLU A 223 13.96 -21.83 5.83
C GLU A 223 12.70 -22.69 5.83
N LEU A 224 12.28 -23.19 4.66
CA LEU A 224 11.20 -24.19 4.56
C LEU A 224 11.76 -25.60 4.72
N VAL A 225 11.10 -26.42 5.52
CA VAL A 225 11.46 -27.84 5.66
C VAL A 225 10.74 -28.64 4.60
N MET A 226 11.50 -29.36 3.77
CA MET A 226 10.98 -30.22 2.71
C MET A 226 11.09 -31.70 3.10
N ASP A 227 10.01 -32.44 2.88
CA ASP A 227 9.96 -33.90 3.02
C ASP A 227 9.28 -34.50 1.77
N ASP A 228 9.98 -35.36 1.06
CA ASP A 228 9.53 -36.02 -0.19
C ASP A 228 8.86 -35.06 -1.19
N GLY A 229 9.48 -33.89 -1.42
CA GLY A 229 8.99 -32.87 -2.37
C GLY A 229 7.79 -32.06 -1.89
N ARG A 230 7.45 -32.14 -0.62
CA ARG A 230 6.37 -31.39 0.07
C ARG A 230 6.95 -30.52 1.18
N VAL A 231 6.35 -29.37 1.40
CA VAL A 231 6.61 -28.56 2.62
C VAL A 231 5.99 -29.28 3.82
N SER A 232 6.82 -29.54 4.84
CA SER A 232 6.44 -30.22 6.08
C SER A 232 6.66 -29.35 7.33
N GLY A 233 7.03 -28.10 7.16
CA GLY A 233 7.26 -27.13 8.23
C GLY A 233 8.21 -26.02 7.82
N LEU A 234 8.76 -25.35 8.82
CA LEU A 234 9.76 -24.30 8.63
C LEU A 234 10.76 -24.25 9.79
N VAL A 235 11.95 -23.71 9.52
CA VAL A 235 12.93 -23.34 10.52
C VAL A 235 12.66 -21.91 10.97
N VAL A 236 12.56 -21.71 12.27
CA VAL A 236 12.45 -20.38 12.87
C VAL A 236 13.72 -20.05 13.64
N GLU A 237 14.03 -18.76 13.73
CA GLU A 237 15.10 -18.21 14.54
C GLU A 237 14.50 -17.28 15.61
N THR A 238 14.79 -17.56 16.89
CA THR A 238 14.38 -16.78 18.06
C THR A 238 15.62 -16.61 18.94
N ASP A 239 15.99 -15.37 19.29
CA ASP A 239 17.18 -15.05 20.09
C ASP A 239 18.47 -15.72 19.56
N GLY A 240 18.64 -15.75 18.22
CA GLY A 240 19.79 -16.37 17.56
C GLY A 240 19.82 -17.90 17.59
N ARG A 241 18.75 -18.55 18.06
CA ARG A 241 18.63 -20.02 18.10
C ARG A 241 17.63 -20.50 17.06
N ARG A 242 18.04 -21.48 16.27
CA ARG A 242 17.17 -22.10 15.25
C ARG A 242 16.45 -23.31 15.82
N SER A 243 15.18 -23.44 15.47
CA SER A 243 14.35 -24.62 15.80
C SER A 243 13.40 -24.91 14.65
N VAL A 244 13.00 -26.17 14.50
CA VAL A 244 12.03 -26.61 13.52
C VAL A 244 10.64 -26.50 14.11
N ARG A 245 9.68 -25.99 13.30
CA ARG A 245 8.24 -26.04 13.55
C ARG A 245 7.62 -26.89 12.44
N SER A 246 6.96 -27.97 12.82
CA SER A 246 6.37 -28.91 11.88
C SER A 246 4.90 -28.61 11.60
N ALA A 247 4.52 -28.60 10.32
CA ALA A 247 3.13 -28.51 9.87
C ALA A 247 3.00 -29.01 8.44
N PRO A 248 1.90 -29.67 8.06
CA PRO A 248 1.66 -30.11 6.69
C PRO A 248 1.37 -28.95 5.71
N ALA A 249 1.12 -27.73 6.22
CA ALA A 249 0.89 -26.55 5.41
C ALA A 249 1.55 -25.31 6.02
N VAL A 250 2.17 -24.47 5.16
CA VAL A 250 2.76 -23.17 5.50
C VAL A 250 2.17 -22.10 4.60
N VAL A 251 1.66 -21.01 5.19
CA VAL A 251 1.16 -19.83 4.48
C VAL A 251 2.15 -18.68 4.68
N LEU A 252 2.77 -18.22 3.60
CA LEU A 252 3.66 -17.07 3.61
C LEU A 252 2.84 -15.77 3.51
N GLY A 253 2.91 -14.92 4.53
CA GLY A 253 2.32 -13.58 4.58
C GLY A 253 3.35 -12.53 5.01
N THR A 254 4.60 -12.70 4.59
CA THR A 254 5.80 -12.02 5.09
C THR A 254 6.01 -10.60 4.56
N GLY A 255 5.11 -10.07 3.73
CA GLY A 255 5.29 -8.78 3.08
C GLY A 255 6.25 -8.83 1.89
N GLY A 256 6.69 -7.67 1.43
CA GLY A 256 7.53 -7.55 0.24
C GLY A 256 9.03 -7.54 0.54
N PHE A 257 9.81 -7.05 -0.46
CA PHE A 257 11.28 -6.98 -0.41
C PHE A 257 11.83 -5.55 -0.53
N GLU A 258 11.00 -4.55 -0.33
CA GLU A 258 11.33 -3.15 -0.59
C GLU A 258 12.47 -2.58 0.26
N TRP A 259 12.84 -3.23 1.36
CA TRP A 259 14.00 -2.85 2.18
C TRP A 259 15.27 -3.64 1.89
N ASN A 260 15.20 -4.69 1.07
CA ASN A 260 16.36 -5.44 0.64
C ASN A 260 17.02 -4.78 -0.59
N ALA A 261 18.14 -4.09 -0.37
CA ALA A 261 18.83 -3.32 -1.41
C ALA A 261 19.29 -4.18 -2.58
N ASP A 262 19.79 -5.39 -2.29
CA ASP A 262 20.27 -6.32 -3.32
C ASP A 262 19.14 -6.83 -4.20
N VAL A 263 18.00 -7.21 -3.60
CA VAL A 263 16.84 -7.69 -4.35
C VAL A 263 16.23 -6.56 -5.18
N ARG A 264 16.11 -5.35 -4.61
CA ARG A 264 15.64 -4.15 -5.35
C ARG A 264 16.50 -3.88 -6.58
N SER A 265 17.83 -3.88 -6.41
CA SER A 265 18.75 -3.57 -7.51
C SER A 265 18.72 -4.58 -8.65
N ARG A 266 18.37 -5.83 -8.36
CA ARG A 266 18.27 -6.90 -9.37
C ARG A 266 16.97 -6.88 -10.15
N TYR A 267 15.88 -6.45 -9.54
CA TYR A 267 14.55 -6.68 -10.12
C TYR A 267 13.77 -5.40 -10.44
N LEU A 268 13.89 -4.34 -9.66
CA LEU A 268 13.10 -3.13 -9.89
C LEU A 268 13.66 -2.30 -11.05
N PRO A 269 12.80 -1.59 -11.81
CA PRO A 269 13.20 -0.87 -13.03
C PRO A 269 14.03 0.39 -12.76
N GLY A 270 14.14 0.83 -11.52
CA GLY A 270 14.86 2.03 -11.12
C GLY A 270 15.02 2.14 -9.61
N PRO A 271 15.60 3.23 -9.13
CA PRO A 271 15.93 3.40 -7.72
C PRO A 271 14.64 3.54 -6.89
N LEU A 272 14.42 2.61 -5.96
CA LEU A 272 13.47 2.76 -4.86
C LEU A 272 14.26 3.23 -3.62
N THR A 273 14.12 4.50 -3.26
CA THR A 273 14.92 5.13 -2.20
C THR A 273 14.16 5.39 -0.92
N HIS A 274 12.82 5.48 -0.97
CA HIS A 274 11.95 5.87 0.13
C HIS A 274 10.81 4.87 0.36
N PRO A 275 11.10 3.63 0.82
CA PRO A 275 10.02 2.71 1.20
C PRO A 275 9.23 3.26 2.39
N HIS A 276 7.89 3.20 2.31
CA HIS A 276 6.98 3.65 3.37
C HIS A 276 6.36 2.44 4.09
N THR A 277 7.19 1.47 4.44
CA THR A 277 6.81 0.20 5.07
C THR A 277 7.77 -0.11 6.21
N PRO A 278 7.45 -1.06 7.10
CA PRO A 278 8.39 -1.47 8.13
C PRO A 278 9.70 -1.99 7.54
N PRO A 279 10.87 -1.63 8.14
CA PRO A 279 12.18 -2.09 7.68
C PRO A 279 12.38 -3.61 7.74
N SER A 280 11.49 -4.33 8.40
CA SER A 280 11.47 -5.80 8.44
C SER A 280 11.09 -6.46 7.11
N ASN A 281 10.54 -5.72 6.13
CA ASN A 281 10.20 -6.25 4.82
C ASN A 281 11.46 -6.48 3.95
N GLN A 282 12.17 -7.57 4.21
CA GLN A 282 13.46 -7.92 3.59
C GLN A 282 13.35 -8.97 2.48
N GLY A 283 12.14 -9.50 2.23
CA GLY A 283 11.94 -10.55 1.22
C GLY A 283 12.23 -11.96 1.73
N ASP A 284 12.08 -12.21 3.03
CA ASP A 284 12.34 -13.53 3.62
C ASP A 284 11.50 -14.63 2.98
N GLY A 285 10.19 -14.40 2.81
CA GLY A 285 9.29 -15.36 2.16
C GLY A 285 9.61 -15.56 0.67
N LEU A 286 10.05 -14.50 -0.02
CA LEU A 286 10.52 -14.61 -1.40
C LEU A 286 11.74 -15.54 -1.48
N ALA A 287 12.74 -15.34 -0.61
CA ALA A 287 13.95 -16.16 -0.58
C ALA A 287 13.62 -17.64 -0.31
N MET A 288 12.82 -17.90 0.73
CA MET A 288 12.38 -19.27 1.07
C MET A 288 11.62 -19.95 -0.08
N ALA A 289 10.73 -19.21 -0.76
CA ALA A 289 9.98 -19.76 -1.89
C ALA A 289 10.90 -20.06 -3.10
N MET A 290 11.89 -19.20 -3.35
CA MET A 290 12.89 -19.42 -4.41
C MET A 290 13.73 -20.67 -4.17
N GLU A 291 14.13 -20.93 -2.92
CA GLU A 291 14.93 -22.10 -2.55
C GLU A 291 14.22 -23.43 -2.85
N VAL A 292 12.89 -23.46 -2.81
CA VAL A 292 12.08 -24.63 -3.13
C VAL A 292 11.55 -24.65 -4.57
N GLY A 293 12.07 -23.75 -5.42
CA GLY A 293 11.80 -23.72 -6.87
C GLY A 293 10.53 -23.01 -7.29
N ALA A 294 10.05 -22.05 -6.50
CA ALA A 294 8.88 -21.24 -6.89
C ALA A 294 9.13 -20.45 -8.17
N ASP A 295 8.12 -20.39 -9.05
CA ASP A 295 8.07 -19.51 -10.21
C ASP A 295 7.73 -18.08 -9.77
N LEU A 296 8.39 -17.08 -10.39
CA LEU A 296 8.28 -15.68 -9.99
C LEU A 296 7.49 -14.86 -11.02
N GLY A 297 6.71 -13.90 -10.51
CA GLY A 297 6.00 -12.93 -11.34
C GLY A 297 6.12 -11.51 -10.80
N ASN A 298 5.89 -10.52 -11.66
CA ASN A 298 5.81 -9.09 -11.34
C ASN A 298 7.02 -8.52 -10.56
N MET A 299 8.19 -9.13 -10.67
CA MET A 299 9.38 -8.75 -9.91
C MET A 299 9.85 -7.32 -10.18
N ASN A 300 9.45 -6.74 -11.30
CA ASN A 300 9.72 -5.34 -11.68
C ASN A 300 8.63 -4.35 -11.25
N GLU A 301 7.66 -4.77 -10.44
CA GLU A 301 6.53 -3.92 -10.02
C GLU A 301 6.51 -3.70 -8.50
N ALA A 302 6.09 -2.51 -8.12
CA ALA A 302 5.78 -2.16 -6.73
C ALA A 302 4.49 -1.34 -6.66
N TRP A 303 3.96 -1.15 -5.46
CA TRP A 303 2.93 -0.17 -5.17
C TRP A 303 3.64 1.20 -5.04
N TRP A 304 3.92 1.78 -6.19
CA TRP A 304 4.73 3.00 -6.33
C TRP A 304 4.06 4.22 -5.70
N TYR A 305 4.88 5.19 -5.30
CA TYR A 305 4.40 6.30 -4.50
C TYR A 305 5.47 7.43 -4.51
N PRO A 306 5.10 8.70 -4.82
CA PRO A 306 6.03 9.81 -4.76
C PRO A 306 6.27 10.19 -3.31
N ALA A 307 7.53 10.23 -2.91
CA ALA A 307 7.94 10.43 -1.54
C ALA A 307 8.87 11.64 -1.37
N SER A 308 8.85 12.20 -0.19
CA SER A 308 9.87 13.12 0.32
C SER A 308 10.28 12.69 1.72
N SER A 309 11.28 13.33 2.28
CA SER A 309 11.71 13.11 3.67
C SER A 309 12.05 14.45 4.33
N VAL A 310 11.90 14.51 5.64
CA VAL A 310 12.32 15.64 6.46
C VAL A 310 13.55 15.22 7.25
N PRO A 311 14.66 15.97 7.19
CA PRO A 311 15.88 15.63 7.91
C PRO A 311 15.63 15.42 9.42
N GLY A 312 16.15 14.32 9.95
CA GLY A 312 16.01 13.95 11.36
C GLY A 312 14.73 13.21 11.72
N GLU A 313 13.78 13.03 10.78
CA GLU A 313 12.62 12.18 11.02
C GLU A 313 12.95 10.72 10.70
N GLU A 314 12.68 9.84 11.64
CA GLU A 314 12.96 8.41 11.52
C GLU A 314 11.77 7.54 11.91
N TYR A 315 11.72 6.36 11.31
CA TYR A 315 10.83 5.28 11.68
C TYR A 315 11.62 3.97 11.77
N GLU A 316 11.60 3.35 12.96
CA GLU A 316 12.35 2.11 13.24
C GLU A 316 13.84 2.19 12.80
N GLY A 317 14.50 3.34 13.09
CA GLY A 317 15.93 3.57 12.78
C GLY A 317 16.23 3.81 11.30
N ARG A 318 15.23 4.16 10.49
CA ARG A 318 15.38 4.51 9.08
C ARG A 318 14.73 5.86 8.78
N PRO A 319 15.23 6.62 7.80
CA PRO A 319 14.59 7.87 7.39
C PRO A 319 13.11 7.66 7.06
N LEU A 320 12.24 8.53 7.62
CA LEU A 320 10.81 8.46 7.40
C LEU A 320 10.46 8.98 6.00
N ALA A 321 9.86 8.12 5.17
CA ALA A 321 9.27 8.53 3.91
C ALA A 321 7.90 9.18 4.15
N ARG A 322 7.64 10.33 3.51
CA ARG A 322 6.37 11.05 3.53
C ARG A 322 5.75 11.11 2.14
N PHE A 323 4.46 10.96 2.06
CA PHE A 323 3.73 11.08 0.80
C PHE A 323 3.71 12.51 0.28
N VAL A 324 4.19 12.70 -0.93
CA VAL A 324 4.03 13.95 -1.68
C VAL A 324 2.64 13.94 -2.30
N GLY A 325 1.65 14.36 -1.52
CA GLY A 325 0.23 14.31 -1.86
C GLY A 325 -0.29 15.66 -2.30
N VAL A 326 -0.54 16.56 -1.35
CA VAL A 326 -1.05 17.90 -1.60
C VAL A 326 -0.06 18.72 -2.43
N GLU A 327 1.25 18.56 -2.18
CA GLU A 327 2.32 19.28 -2.87
C GLU A 327 2.31 19.05 -4.38
N ARG A 328 1.77 17.94 -4.87
CA ARG A 328 1.67 17.65 -6.30
C ARG A 328 0.30 17.89 -6.91
N THR A 329 -0.77 17.90 -6.09
CA THR A 329 -2.15 17.98 -6.59
C THR A 329 -2.80 19.34 -6.43
N ALA A 330 -2.40 20.13 -5.42
CA ALA A 330 -2.95 21.46 -5.16
C ALA A 330 -2.50 22.49 -6.21
N PRO A 331 -3.25 23.61 -6.37
CA PRO A 331 -2.81 24.74 -7.19
C PRO A 331 -1.46 25.31 -6.75
N HIS A 332 -0.80 26.04 -7.64
CA HIS A 332 0.48 26.75 -7.41
C HIS A 332 1.68 25.81 -7.19
N SER A 333 1.63 24.62 -7.80
CA SER A 333 2.70 23.62 -7.76
C SER A 333 2.85 22.90 -9.09
N ILE A 334 4.07 22.48 -9.45
CA ILE A 334 4.39 21.58 -10.56
C ILE A 334 5.54 20.66 -10.16
N LEU A 335 5.69 19.50 -10.82
CA LEU A 335 6.88 18.66 -10.72
C LEU A 335 7.79 18.90 -11.93
N VAL A 336 9.09 19.06 -11.68
CA VAL A 336 10.09 19.21 -12.74
C VAL A 336 11.30 18.30 -12.49
N ASP A 337 11.94 17.89 -13.58
CA ASP A 337 13.22 17.18 -13.56
C ASP A 337 14.40 18.16 -13.53
N ARG A 338 15.64 17.63 -13.60
CA ARG A 338 16.88 18.44 -13.63
C ARG A 338 16.96 19.42 -14.80
N PHE A 339 16.21 19.20 -15.87
CA PHE A 339 16.13 20.11 -17.02
C PHE A 339 15.09 21.21 -16.84
N GLY A 340 14.45 21.30 -15.68
CA GLY A 340 13.36 22.23 -15.41
C GLY A 340 12.08 21.90 -16.15
N SER A 341 11.94 20.70 -16.69
CA SER A 341 10.79 20.27 -17.51
C SER A 341 9.79 19.46 -16.73
N ARG A 342 8.49 19.76 -16.91
CA ARG A 342 7.40 18.85 -16.49
C ARG A 342 7.43 17.60 -17.38
N PHE A 343 7.05 16.46 -16.84
CA PHE A 343 7.13 15.18 -17.55
C PHE A 343 5.92 14.26 -17.31
N VAL A 344 4.94 14.69 -16.51
CA VAL A 344 3.78 13.89 -16.13
C VAL A 344 2.61 14.78 -15.70
N ASN A 345 1.38 14.26 -15.68
CA ASN A 345 0.29 14.84 -14.92
C ASN A 345 0.53 14.59 -13.43
N GLU A 346 0.91 15.61 -12.69
CA GLU A 346 1.26 15.53 -11.28
C GLU A 346 0.06 15.12 -10.40
N ALA A 347 -1.17 15.44 -10.83
CA ALA A 347 -2.38 15.09 -10.10
C ALA A 347 -2.92 13.70 -10.41
N ALA A 348 -2.38 13.01 -11.43
CA ALA A 348 -2.75 11.63 -11.74
C ALA A 348 -2.51 10.67 -10.56
N ASN A 349 -3.05 9.45 -10.64
CA ASN A 349 -2.81 8.47 -9.58
C ASN A 349 -1.31 8.26 -9.35
N TYR A 350 -0.95 8.19 -8.10
CA TYR A 350 0.44 8.23 -7.69
C TYR A 350 1.26 7.00 -8.12
N ASN A 351 0.63 5.84 -8.26
CA ASN A 351 1.34 4.63 -8.69
C ASN A 351 1.83 4.75 -10.13
N ASP A 352 1.01 5.27 -11.02
CA ASP A 352 1.33 5.32 -12.44
C ASP A 352 2.19 6.53 -12.78
N MET A 353 2.00 7.67 -12.08
CA MET A 353 2.87 8.82 -12.30
C MET A 353 4.34 8.53 -11.94
N VAL A 354 4.59 7.73 -10.88
CA VAL A 354 5.97 7.37 -10.50
C VAL A 354 6.66 6.50 -11.56
N LYS A 355 5.93 5.74 -12.36
CA LYS A 355 6.52 4.97 -13.46
C LYS A 355 7.19 5.86 -14.51
N ALA A 356 6.73 7.10 -14.68
CA ALA A 356 7.38 8.07 -15.58
C ALA A 356 8.80 8.43 -15.12
N PHE A 357 9.13 8.31 -13.83
CA PHE A 357 10.46 8.60 -13.29
C PHE A 357 11.53 7.66 -13.84
N PHE A 358 11.14 6.47 -14.26
CA PHE A 358 12.05 5.44 -14.78
C PHE A 358 12.36 5.58 -16.28
N SER A 359 11.86 6.62 -16.97
CA SER A 359 12.24 6.90 -18.36
C SER A 359 13.75 6.97 -18.47
N PHE A 360 14.34 6.13 -19.32
CA PHE A 360 15.79 6.02 -19.44
C PHE A 360 16.36 7.07 -20.39
N ASP A 361 17.38 7.79 -19.96
CA ASP A 361 18.16 8.69 -20.79
C ASP A 361 19.43 7.97 -21.27
N ALA A 362 19.49 7.69 -22.57
CA ALA A 362 20.60 6.94 -23.17
C ALA A 362 21.92 7.75 -23.21
N ASN A 363 21.86 9.09 -23.18
CA ASN A 363 23.06 9.92 -23.18
C ASN A 363 23.71 9.98 -21.80
N GLU A 364 22.86 10.08 -20.75
CA GLU A 364 23.33 10.13 -19.37
C GLU A 364 23.42 8.74 -18.72
N TYR A 365 22.89 7.71 -19.39
CA TYR A 365 22.79 6.32 -18.91
C TYR A 365 22.15 6.20 -17.51
N ALA A 366 21.07 6.96 -17.30
CA ALA A 366 20.40 7.12 -16.01
C ALA A 366 18.90 7.37 -16.19
N PRO A 367 18.07 7.27 -15.14
CA PRO A 367 16.69 7.75 -15.17
C PRO A 367 16.64 9.25 -15.52
N ARG A 368 15.87 9.59 -16.57
CA ARG A 368 15.83 10.95 -17.12
C ARG A 368 15.28 11.97 -16.13
N HIS A 369 14.21 11.60 -15.44
CA HIS A 369 13.42 12.49 -14.60
C HIS A 369 13.81 12.44 -13.10
N LEU A 370 15.02 11.97 -12.82
CA LEU A 370 15.63 12.02 -11.48
C LEU A 370 16.97 12.80 -11.55
N PRO A 371 17.24 13.68 -10.59
CA PRO A 371 16.37 14.11 -9.48
C PRO A 371 15.12 14.86 -9.95
N CYS A 372 14.06 14.79 -9.13
CA CYS A 372 12.78 15.45 -9.36
C CYS A 372 12.45 16.39 -8.19
N TRP A 373 11.80 17.50 -8.49
CA TRP A 373 11.47 18.54 -7.53
C TRP A 373 10.02 19.00 -7.70
N ALA A 374 9.30 19.19 -6.59
CA ALA A 374 8.07 19.97 -6.57
C ALA A 374 8.44 21.45 -6.42
N ILE A 375 8.10 22.26 -7.42
CA ILE A 375 8.30 23.71 -7.43
C ILE A 375 6.99 24.35 -6.97
N LEU A 376 7.09 25.19 -5.94
CA LEU A 376 5.96 25.85 -5.30
C LEU A 376 6.29 27.34 -5.13
N ASP A 377 5.28 28.18 -5.03
CA ASP A 377 5.48 29.60 -4.77
C ASP A 377 4.87 30.07 -3.46
N HIS A 378 4.96 31.36 -3.16
CA HIS A 378 4.37 31.95 -1.96
C HIS A 378 2.86 31.74 -1.86
N GLN A 379 2.13 31.67 -2.97
CA GLN A 379 0.70 31.42 -2.99
C GLN A 379 0.37 30.04 -2.41
N TYR A 380 1.16 29.02 -2.82
CA TYR A 380 1.10 27.68 -2.22
C TYR A 380 1.44 27.73 -0.74
N ARG A 381 2.62 28.29 -0.40
CA ARG A 381 3.18 28.27 0.95
C ARG A 381 2.32 28.98 1.99
N SER A 382 1.60 30.01 1.57
CA SER A 382 0.69 30.75 2.46
C SER A 382 -0.62 29.99 2.79
N ARG A 383 -0.94 28.95 2.01
CA ARG A 383 -2.23 28.25 2.10
C ARG A 383 -2.09 26.77 2.47
N TYR A 384 -1.07 26.11 1.98
CA TYR A 384 -0.86 24.68 2.19
C TYR A 384 0.48 24.40 2.88
N SER A 385 0.57 23.25 3.52
CA SER A 385 1.83 22.78 4.09
C SER A 385 2.78 22.27 3.00
N ILE A 386 4.09 22.41 3.24
CA ILE A 386 5.15 21.74 2.48
C ILE A 386 5.75 20.70 3.42
N ALA A 387 5.50 19.43 3.21
CA ALA A 387 5.80 18.35 4.14
C ALA A 387 5.26 18.67 5.55
N THR A 388 6.13 18.98 6.51
CA THR A 388 5.74 19.35 7.89
C THR A 388 5.68 20.85 8.14
N VAL A 389 6.04 21.66 7.16
CA VAL A 389 6.11 23.13 7.29
C VAL A 389 4.74 23.75 7.05
N ARG A 390 4.06 24.13 8.12
CA ARG A 390 2.68 24.67 8.09
C ARG A 390 2.65 26.13 7.61
N PRO A 391 1.54 26.59 7.00
CA PRO A 391 1.32 28.00 6.72
C PRO A 391 1.56 28.89 7.96
N GLY A 392 2.20 30.04 7.75
CA GLY A 392 2.49 30.99 8.82
C GLY A 392 3.63 30.63 9.77
N THR A 393 4.31 29.49 9.58
CA THR A 393 5.51 29.12 10.35
C THR A 393 6.78 29.53 9.58
N PRO A 394 7.92 29.75 10.29
CA PRO A 394 9.20 30.02 9.62
C PRO A 394 9.63 28.87 8.69
N ASP A 395 10.32 29.21 7.62
CA ASP A 395 10.90 28.22 6.71
C ASP A 395 12.16 27.62 7.34
N PRO A 396 12.29 26.28 7.41
CA PRO A 396 13.47 25.64 7.98
C PRO A 396 14.63 25.62 6.97
N ASP A 397 15.86 25.53 7.46
CA ASP A 397 17.08 25.54 6.63
C ASP A 397 17.15 24.40 5.58
N TRP A 398 16.46 23.29 5.86
CA TRP A 398 16.43 22.14 4.94
C TRP A 398 15.55 22.35 3.70
N LEU A 399 14.62 23.32 3.73
CA LEU A 399 13.73 23.61 2.60
C LEU A 399 14.39 24.66 1.69
N PRO A 400 14.79 24.32 0.46
CA PRO A 400 15.33 25.30 -0.48
C PRO A 400 14.31 26.38 -0.81
N VAL A 401 14.71 27.65 -0.65
CA VAL A 401 13.89 28.82 -0.91
C VAL A 401 14.73 29.90 -1.60
N ALA A 402 14.14 30.63 -2.56
CA ALA A 402 14.78 31.77 -3.22
C ALA A 402 13.74 32.78 -3.70
N ASP A 403 14.16 34.04 -3.91
CA ASP A 403 13.27 35.12 -4.33
C ASP A 403 12.88 35.03 -5.82
N THR A 404 13.70 34.35 -6.65
CA THR A 404 13.44 34.14 -8.08
C THR A 404 13.54 32.67 -8.46
N LEU A 405 12.92 32.30 -9.58
CA LEU A 405 12.98 30.92 -10.11
C LEU A 405 14.39 30.54 -10.53
N GLU A 406 15.16 31.48 -11.11
CA GLU A 406 16.53 31.26 -11.53
C GLU A 406 17.42 30.95 -10.34
N ALA A 407 17.34 31.77 -9.27
CA ALA A 407 18.12 31.56 -8.06
C ALA A 407 17.72 30.24 -7.35
N LEU A 408 16.43 29.85 -7.38
CA LEU A 408 15.99 28.57 -6.87
C LEU A 408 16.56 27.41 -7.68
N ALA A 409 16.51 27.51 -9.01
CA ALA A 409 17.03 26.49 -9.93
C ALA A 409 18.53 26.26 -9.71
N GLU A 410 19.33 27.34 -9.64
CA GLU A 410 20.77 27.28 -9.34
C GLU A 410 21.03 26.60 -7.99
N ARG A 411 20.26 26.94 -6.96
CA ARG A 411 20.39 26.37 -5.61
C ARG A 411 20.20 24.86 -5.55
N VAL A 412 19.28 24.31 -6.37
CA VAL A 412 18.92 22.87 -6.34
C VAL A 412 19.45 22.08 -7.53
N GLY A 413 20.19 22.72 -8.45
CA GLY A 413 20.81 22.06 -9.61
C GLY A 413 19.84 21.73 -10.74
N ILE A 414 18.80 22.57 -10.94
CA ILE A 414 17.88 22.54 -12.08
C ILE A 414 18.40 23.54 -13.14
N ASP A 415 18.15 23.26 -14.44
CA ASP A 415 18.39 24.23 -15.52
C ASP A 415 17.50 25.47 -15.32
N PRO A 416 18.08 26.68 -15.06
CA PRO A 416 17.30 27.89 -14.81
C PRO A 416 16.45 28.33 -16.00
N VAL A 417 16.96 28.16 -17.22
CA VAL A 417 16.23 28.53 -18.45
C VAL A 417 15.05 27.58 -18.65
N GLY A 418 15.29 26.28 -18.53
CA GLY A 418 14.24 25.29 -18.66
C GLY A 418 13.13 25.45 -17.61
N LEU A 419 13.48 25.77 -16.36
CA LEU A 419 12.50 26.03 -15.31
C LEU A 419 11.65 27.27 -15.61
N THR A 420 12.27 28.38 -16.00
CA THR A 420 11.59 29.64 -16.30
C THR A 420 10.64 29.48 -17.49
N ASP A 421 11.09 28.80 -18.56
CA ASP A 421 10.26 28.51 -19.73
C ASP A 421 9.06 27.62 -19.38
N THR A 422 9.30 26.60 -18.57
CA THR A 422 8.25 25.70 -18.08
C THR A 422 7.20 26.43 -17.26
N VAL A 423 7.61 27.28 -16.31
CA VAL A 423 6.67 28.06 -15.48
C VAL A 423 5.91 29.09 -16.33
N THR A 424 6.59 29.75 -17.29
CA THR A 424 5.93 30.67 -18.21
C THR A 424 4.85 29.98 -19.04
N ARG A 425 5.16 28.79 -19.55
CA ARG A 425 4.19 27.96 -20.31
C ARG A 425 3.05 27.48 -19.42
N TRP A 426 3.35 27.01 -18.20
CA TRP A 426 2.36 26.60 -17.22
C TRP A 426 1.37 27.73 -16.87
N ASN A 427 1.87 28.93 -16.61
CA ASN A 427 1.02 30.07 -16.26
C ASN A 427 0.06 30.46 -17.40
N ARG A 428 0.47 30.25 -18.67
CA ARG A 428 -0.45 30.40 -19.81
C ARG A 428 -1.56 29.36 -19.79
N PHE A 429 -1.25 28.10 -19.48
CA PHE A 429 -2.27 27.05 -19.35
C PHE A 429 -3.25 27.33 -18.21
N VAL A 430 -2.76 27.85 -17.09
CA VAL A 430 -3.64 28.28 -15.99
C VAL A 430 -4.58 29.41 -16.44
N ALA A 431 -4.08 30.40 -17.17
CA ALA A 431 -4.90 31.46 -17.72
C ALA A 431 -5.95 30.97 -18.74
N ASP A 432 -5.60 29.94 -19.53
CA ASP A 432 -6.50 29.25 -20.45
C ASP A 432 -7.48 28.29 -19.74
N GLY A 433 -7.27 28.01 -18.45
CA GLY A 433 -8.08 27.09 -17.65
C GLY A 433 -7.85 25.61 -17.96
N ARG A 434 -6.76 25.24 -18.67
CA ARG A 434 -6.48 23.85 -19.05
C ARG A 434 -4.98 23.58 -19.26
N ASP A 435 -4.49 22.51 -18.65
CA ASP A 435 -3.16 21.96 -18.92
C ASP A 435 -3.15 21.22 -20.28
N ARG A 436 -2.44 21.76 -21.26
CA ARG A 436 -2.37 21.17 -22.62
C ARG A 436 -1.25 20.16 -22.77
N ASP A 437 -0.31 20.06 -21.81
CA ASP A 437 0.80 19.13 -21.88
C ASP A 437 0.42 17.75 -21.37
N PHE A 438 -0.23 17.69 -20.21
CA PHE A 438 -0.51 16.43 -19.52
C PHE A 438 -1.97 16.28 -19.06
N GLY A 439 -2.83 17.28 -19.29
CA GLY A 439 -4.25 17.22 -18.93
C GLY A 439 -4.51 17.23 -17.41
N ARG A 440 -3.63 17.86 -16.62
CA ARG A 440 -3.82 17.97 -15.17
C ARG A 440 -5.12 18.68 -14.84
N GLY A 441 -5.97 18.02 -14.04
CA GLY A 441 -7.28 18.50 -13.66
C GLY A 441 -8.42 18.08 -14.62
N ASP A 442 -8.13 17.40 -15.73
CA ASP A 442 -9.15 16.87 -16.63
C ASP A 442 -9.89 15.65 -16.03
N SER A 443 -9.20 14.82 -15.24
CA SER A 443 -9.75 13.62 -14.59
C SER A 443 -10.57 13.98 -13.34
N ALA A 444 -11.61 13.19 -13.04
CA ALA A 444 -12.33 13.26 -11.77
C ALA A 444 -11.43 12.91 -10.58
N TYR A 445 -10.48 11.99 -10.78
CA TYR A 445 -9.46 11.64 -9.77
C TYR A 445 -8.58 12.86 -9.42
N ASP A 446 -8.09 13.59 -10.43
CA ASP A 446 -7.26 14.78 -10.22
C ASP A 446 -8.01 15.81 -9.38
N ARG A 447 -9.26 16.14 -9.80
CA ARG A 447 -10.09 17.12 -9.10
C ARG A 447 -10.47 16.70 -7.68
N PHE A 448 -10.67 15.41 -7.45
CA PHE A 448 -10.94 14.86 -6.12
C PHE A 448 -9.79 15.15 -5.15
N HIS A 449 -8.55 15.01 -5.61
CA HIS A 449 -7.35 15.24 -4.82
C HIS A 449 -6.86 16.70 -4.80
N GLY A 450 -7.48 17.58 -5.58
CA GLY A 450 -7.20 19.01 -5.60
C GLY A 450 -7.93 19.78 -4.50
N ASP A 451 -7.72 21.10 -4.45
CA ASP A 451 -8.43 21.99 -3.52
C ASP A 451 -9.82 22.38 -4.07
N PRO A 452 -10.91 21.90 -3.48
CA PRO A 452 -12.26 22.18 -3.96
C PRO A 452 -12.71 23.64 -3.73
N SER A 453 -11.96 24.41 -2.93
CA SER A 453 -12.27 25.82 -2.68
C SER A 453 -11.49 26.78 -3.59
N ALA A 454 -10.54 26.27 -4.39
CA ALA A 454 -9.82 27.05 -5.37
C ALA A 454 -10.67 27.26 -6.64
N PRO A 455 -10.41 28.33 -7.43
CA PRO A 455 -11.09 28.53 -8.72
C PRO A 455 -10.97 27.35 -9.68
N HIS A 456 -9.82 26.67 -9.66
CA HIS A 456 -9.61 25.38 -10.28
C HIS A 456 -8.89 24.46 -9.28
N PRO A 457 -9.39 23.24 -9.02
CA PRO A 457 -8.86 22.39 -7.97
C PRO A 457 -7.36 22.07 -8.06
N ASN A 458 -6.81 22.04 -9.27
CA ASN A 458 -5.43 21.59 -9.51
C ASN A 458 -4.55 22.63 -10.22
N LEU A 459 -5.12 23.70 -10.79
CA LEU A 459 -4.38 24.68 -11.57
C LEU A 459 -4.26 25.99 -10.80
N GLY A 460 -3.04 26.53 -10.72
CA GLY A 460 -2.72 27.82 -10.14
C GLY A 460 -1.39 28.33 -10.67
N THR A 461 -1.26 29.64 -10.89
CA THR A 461 -0.03 30.24 -11.39
C THR A 461 1.12 30.09 -10.39
N ILE A 462 2.35 30.00 -10.88
CA ILE A 462 3.57 30.05 -10.09
C ILE A 462 4.27 31.36 -10.47
N GLU A 463 4.00 32.43 -9.71
CA GLU A 463 4.40 33.80 -10.09
C GLU A 463 4.77 34.70 -8.91
N ARG A 464 4.58 34.26 -7.67
CA ARG A 464 4.83 35.08 -6.49
C ARG A 464 5.95 34.49 -5.63
N GLY A 465 7.12 35.12 -5.67
CA GLY A 465 8.20 34.77 -4.75
C GLY A 465 7.87 35.02 -3.27
N PRO A 466 8.57 34.39 -2.35
CA PRO A 466 9.63 33.43 -2.59
C PRO A 466 9.13 32.12 -3.18
N PHE A 467 10.03 31.43 -3.90
CA PHE A 467 9.80 30.14 -4.51
C PHE A 467 10.48 29.04 -3.71
N TYR A 468 9.91 27.86 -3.71
CA TYR A 468 10.33 26.71 -2.91
C TYR A 468 10.54 25.48 -3.78
N ALA A 469 11.46 24.61 -3.39
CA ALA A 469 11.69 23.32 -4.05
C ALA A 469 11.69 22.19 -3.02
N LEU A 470 10.74 21.27 -3.14
CA LEU A 470 10.72 20.05 -2.32
C LEU A 470 11.26 18.88 -3.15
N PRO A 471 12.30 18.16 -2.70
CA PRO A 471 12.78 16.99 -3.42
C PRO A 471 11.72 15.88 -3.43
N VAL A 472 11.50 15.28 -4.61
CA VAL A 472 10.55 14.18 -4.80
C VAL A 472 11.30 12.94 -5.24
N HIS A 473 11.13 11.88 -4.46
CA HIS A 473 11.82 10.61 -4.60
C HIS A 473 10.87 9.49 -4.97
N VAL A 474 11.44 8.40 -5.46
CA VAL A 474 10.71 7.17 -5.68
C VAL A 474 10.53 6.43 -4.36
N GLY A 475 9.28 6.27 -3.96
CA GLY A 475 8.85 5.49 -2.82
C GLY A 475 7.97 4.31 -3.22
N SER A 476 7.66 3.47 -2.24
CA SER A 476 6.65 2.42 -2.38
C SER A 476 5.96 2.13 -1.04
N VAL A 477 4.73 1.66 -1.13
CA VAL A 477 3.99 1.09 0.01
C VAL A 477 4.03 -0.45 -0.01
N GLY A 478 5.03 -1.02 -0.70
CA GLY A 478 5.32 -2.45 -0.81
C GLY A 478 5.68 -2.86 -2.24
N THR A 479 6.27 -4.05 -2.40
CA THR A 479 6.51 -4.66 -3.72
C THR A 479 5.33 -5.51 -4.18
N LYS A 480 5.22 -5.75 -5.49
CA LYS A 480 4.20 -6.61 -6.11
C LYS A 480 4.78 -7.91 -6.65
N GLY A 481 6.10 -8.02 -6.65
CA GLY A 481 6.83 -9.19 -7.12
C GLY A 481 6.93 -10.27 -6.07
N GLY A 482 6.94 -11.52 -6.53
CA GLY A 482 7.09 -12.69 -5.68
C GLY A 482 6.73 -13.98 -6.40
N PRO A 483 6.59 -15.10 -5.67
CA PRO A 483 6.12 -16.35 -6.21
C PRO A 483 4.71 -16.21 -6.80
N ARG A 484 4.52 -16.81 -7.98
CA ARG A 484 3.20 -16.95 -8.59
C ARG A 484 2.34 -17.88 -7.76
N VAL A 485 1.06 -17.57 -7.71
CA VAL A 485 0.04 -18.38 -7.04
C VAL A 485 -1.11 -18.71 -7.99
N ASP A 486 -1.84 -19.76 -7.67
CA ASP A 486 -3.11 -20.08 -8.32
C ASP A 486 -4.33 -19.42 -7.61
N ALA A 487 -5.51 -19.82 -8.04
CA ALA A 487 -6.78 -19.29 -7.54
C ALA A 487 -7.05 -19.59 -6.05
N ASP A 488 -6.33 -20.56 -5.46
CA ASP A 488 -6.47 -20.95 -4.05
C ASP A 488 -5.26 -20.51 -3.19
N GLY A 489 -4.37 -19.67 -3.76
CA GLY A 489 -3.18 -19.16 -3.08
C GLY A 489 -2.05 -20.18 -2.94
N ARG A 490 -2.09 -21.32 -3.66
CA ARG A 490 -0.98 -22.27 -3.67
C ARG A 490 0.19 -21.69 -4.48
N ILE A 491 1.39 -21.69 -3.93
CA ILE A 491 2.59 -21.22 -4.63
C ILE A 491 2.95 -22.22 -5.74
N LEU A 492 3.21 -21.69 -6.94
CA LEU A 492 3.54 -22.47 -8.12
C LEU A 492 5.04 -22.65 -8.26
N HIS A 493 5.45 -23.87 -8.62
CA HIS A 493 6.81 -24.21 -9.00
C HIS A 493 7.10 -23.75 -10.44
N VAL A 494 8.38 -23.57 -10.81
CA VAL A 494 8.83 -23.23 -12.18
C VAL A 494 8.34 -24.21 -13.27
N HIS A 495 7.80 -25.34 -12.91
CA HIS A 495 7.16 -26.32 -13.81
C HIS A 495 5.63 -26.19 -13.83
N ASP A 496 5.09 -25.02 -13.46
CA ASP A 496 3.67 -24.66 -13.51
C ASP A 496 2.73 -25.65 -12.76
N ARG A 497 3.21 -26.14 -11.61
CA ARG A 497 2.45 -27.01 -10.69
C ARG A 497 2.56 -26.48 -9.27
N PRO A 498 1.53 -26.65 -8.42
CA PRO A 498 1.62 -26.25 -7.01
C PRO A 498 2.77 -26.95 -6.28
N ILE A 499 3.48 -26.21 -5.41
CA ILE A 499 4.39 -26.79 -4.42
C ILE A 499 3.53 -27.30 -3.28
N PRO A 500 3.50 -28.64 -3.03
CA PRO A 500 2.59 -29.20 -2.03
C PRO A 500 2.87 -28.66 -0.62
N GLY A 501 1.83 -28.21 0.08
CA GLY A 501 1.94 -27.67 1.45
C GLY A 501 2.39 -26.21 1.51
N LEU A 502 2.64 -25.51 0.37
CA LEU A 502 3.10 -24.13 0.36
C LEU A 502 2.07 -23.18 -0.24
N TYR A 503 1.75 -22.13 0.51
CA TYR A 503 0.77 -21.10 0.17
C TYR A 503 1.36 -19.70 0.36
N GLY A 504 0.75 -18.71 -0.29
CA GLY A 504 1.19 -17.32 -0.13
C GLY A 504 0.06 -16.31 -0.33
N ALA A 505 0.15 -15.17 0.36
CA ALA A 505 -0.81 -14.08 0.24
C ALA A 505 -0.20 -12.71 0.60
N GLY A 506 -0.74 -11.64 0.04
CA GLY A 506 -0.26 -10.27 0.26
C GLY A 506 0.97 -9.94 -0.59
N ASN A 507 1.83 -9.04 -0.09
CA ASN A 507 2.95 -8.52 -0.89
C ASN A 507 4.10 -9.51 -1.10
N VAL A 508 4.07 -10.68 -0.48
CA VAL A 508 5.07 -11.74 -0.72
C VAL A 508 4.87 -12.43 -2.06
N ILE A 509 3.66 -12.43 -2.61
CA ILE A 509 3.32 -13.10 -3.87
C ILE A 509 3.38 -12.16 -5.08
N ALA A 510 3.46 -12.71 -6.27
CA ALA A 510 3.18 -12.00 -7.51
C ALA A 510 1.73 -11.50 -7.48
N SER A 511 1.54 -10.21 -7.23
CA SER A 511 0.21 -9.65 -7.03
C SER A 511 -0.69 -9.87 -8.24
N PRO A 512 -1.91 -10.36 -8.07
CA PRO A 512 -2.89 -10.45 -9.17
C PRO A 512 -3.27 -9.08 -9.77
N ALA A 513 -2.97 -7.98 -9.10
CA ALA A 513 -3.09 -6.65 -9.71
C ALA A 513 -2.09 -6.40 -10.84
N GLY A 514 -1.05 -7.22 -10.99
CA GLY A 514 -0.03 -7.04 -12.02
C GLY A 514 0.59 -5.64 -11.98
N PRO A 515 0.67 -4.92 -13.11
CA PRO A 515 1.19 -3.54 -13.14
C PRO A 515 0.21 -2.50 -12.56
N ALA A 516 -1.06 -2.86 -12.37
CA ALA A 516 -2.13 -1.94 -12.06
C ALA A 516 -2.22 -1.56 -10.57
N TYR A 517 -2.89 -0.44 -10.30
CA TYR A 517 -3.44 -0.10 -9.00
C TYR A 517 -4.88 0.40 -9.22
N PHE A 518 -5.85 -0.44 -8.96
CA PHE A 518 -7.25 -0.21 -9.35
C PHE A 518 -7.90 0.96 -8.60
N GLY A 519 -7.57 1.09 -7.33
CA GLY A 519 -8.12 2.12 -6.44
C GLY A 519 -7.48 2.04 -5.07
N GLY A 520 -7.78 3.00 -4.21
CA GLY A 520 -7.29 3.03 -2.83
C GLY A 520 -7.62 1.73 -2.11
N GLY A 521 -6.60 1.05 -1.56
CA GLY A 521 -6.77 -0.20 -0.83
C GLY A 521 -6.77 -1.49 -1.67
N ALA A 522 -6.50 -1.44 -3.00
CA ALA A 522 -6.43 -2.67 -3.81
C ALA A 522 -5.36 -3.65 -3.31
N SER A 523 -4.26 -3.16 -2.75
CA SER A 523 -3.23 -4.01 -2.14
C SER A 523 -3.75 -4.82 -0.94
N ILE A 524 -4.54 -4.19 -0.06
CA ILE A 524 -5.12 -4.86 1.11
C ILE A 524 -6.31 -5.72 0.71
N GLY A 525 -7.16 -5.28 -0.23
CA GLY A 525 -8.23 -6.10 -0.78
C GLY A 525 -7.72 -7.42 -1.33
N MET A 526 -6.65 -7.38 -2.17
CA MET A 526 -5.97 -8.58 -2.67
C MET A 526 -5.40 -9.42 -1.52
N ALA A 527 -4.76 -8.79 -0.53
CA ALA A 527 -4.16 -9.47 0.61
C ALA A 527 -5.19 -10.24 1.45
N VAL A 528 -6.35 -9.64 1.72
CA VAL A 528 -7.46 -10.26 2.48
C VAL A 528 -8.06 -11.43 1.70
N VAL A 529 -8.34 -11.25 0.41
CA VAL A 529 -8.95 -12.30 -0.42
C VAL A 529 -8.02 -13.50 -0.55
N TRP A 530 -6.76 -13.30 -0.98
CA TRP A 530 -5.81 -14.41 -1.09
C TRP A 530 -5.41 -15.00 0.25
N GLY A 531 -5.38 -14.19 1.34
CA GLY A 531 -5.21 -14.70 2.70
C GLY A 531 -6.31 -15.68 3.08
N HIS A 532 -7.57 -15.31 2.85
CA HIS A 532 -8.71 -16.18 3.12
C HIS A 532 -8.67 -17.48 2.28
N LEU A 533 -8.44 -17.36 0.96
CA LEU A 533 -8.39 -18.49 0.05
C LEU A 533 -7.25 -19.45 0.43
N ALA A 534 -6.03 -18.93 0.65
CA ALA A 534 -4.88 -19.72 1.06
C ALA A 534 -5.11 -20.44 2.40
N GLY A 535 -5.64 -19.71 3.40
CA GLY A 535 -5.94 -20.28 4.71
C GLY A 535 -6.99 -21.37 4.67
N SER A 536 -8.09 -21.15 3.93
CA SER A 536 -9.17 -22.13 3.76
C SER A 536 -8.68 -23.40 3.06
N HIS A 537 -7.93 -23.25 1.95
CA HIS A 537 -7.40 -24.39 1.21
C HIS A 537 -6.33 -25.15 2.03
N ALA A 538 -5.46 -24.42 2.76
CA ALA A 538 -4.45 -25.03 3.63
C ALA A 538 -5.10 -25.88 4.74
N ALA A 539 -6.20 -25.41 5.33
CA ALA A 539 -6.95 -26.18 6.33
C ALA A 539 -7.53 -27.47 5.75
N GLY A 540 -8.21 -27.41 4.61
CA GLY A 540 -8.77 -28.59 3.93
C GLY A 540 -7.69 -29.61 3.60
N HIS A 541 -6.54 -29.14 3.13
CA HIS A 541 -5.38 -29.98 2.83
C HIS A 541 -4.83 -30.67 4.11
N ALA A 542 -4.69 -29.92 5.21
CA ALA A 542 -4.11 -30.43 6.46
C ALA A 542 -5.05 -31.38 7.20
N THR A 543 -6.37 -31.17 7.13
CA THR A 543 -7.39 -31.98 7.81
C THR A 543 -7.91 -33.15 6.98
N GLY A 544 -7.51 -33.23 5.69
CA GLY A 544 -8.00 -34.27 4.77
C GLY A 544 -9.45 -34.09 4.32
N THR A 545 -10.02 -32.92 4.50
CA THR A 545 -11.36 -32.55 4.03
C THR A 545 -11.24 -31.96 2.62
N GLU A 546 -11.82 -32.59 1.60
CA GLU A 546 -11.88 -32.00 0.26
C GLU A 546 -12.65 -30.66 0.34
N VAL A 547 -11.99 -29.56 0.01
CA VAL A 547 -12.65 -28.28 -0.20
C VAL A 547 -13.32 -28.36 -1.56
N SER A 548 -14.65 -28.50 -1.60
CA SER A 548 -15.41 -28.37 -2.85
C SER A 548 -15.16 -26.98 -3.45
N ALA A 549 -14.75 -26.97 -4.71
CA ALA A 549 -14.40 -25.81 -5.51
C ALA A 549 -15.58 -24.81 -5.70
#